data_f1ede7b8c9e28495d928577b16f8acac
#
_entry.id   f1ede7b8c9e28495d928577b16f8acac
#
_cell.length_a   1.000
_cell.length_b   1.000
_cell.length_c   1.000
_cell.angle_alpha   90.00
_cell.angle_beta   90.00
_cell.angle_gamma   90.00
#
_symmetry.space_group_name_H-M   'P 1'
#
loop_
_entity.id
_entity.type
_entity.pdbx_description
1 polymer ?
#
loop_
_entity_poly.entity_id
_entity_poly.type
_entity_poly.pdbx_seq_one_letter_code
_entity_poly.pdbx_strand_id
1 'polypeptide(L)'
;MKKFVKHRFLNSVLFTALFVPLGFFLLRDTIAAITGIMFESIGGKESFLYQINEDIARLIIAGLLILIMPLFFRGKCNFGFKGGKLALGICLALPELIVPVWNLLQIKVYEAPLVTGAAAVAAAIMHGIGPGVSEEVFCRGFTVSNLMRIWKDKPNRILRCMLASGIAFGLLHALNAIATGDIFAALVQVIYTAAIGMLDGAVYLRSRNIWGVLLMHTLTDVSAFLAVFDSTASGMDIIFCVFGSL
;
A
#
# COMPACT_ATOMS: atom_id res chain seq x y z
N MET A 1 -36.81 -0.96 -8.29
CA MET A 1 -36.01 0.22 -7.96
C MET A 1 -34.86 -0.05 -7.00
N LYS A 2 -35.05 -0.64 -5.81
CA LYS A 2 -33.94 -0.91 -4.84
C LYS A 2 -32.77 -1.75 -5.41
N LYS A 3 -33.05 -2.78 -6.21
CA LYS A 3 -32.02 -3.64 -6.82
C LYS A 3 -31.17 -2.90 -7.88
N PHE A 4 -31.78 -1.96 -8.59
CA PHE A 4 -31.13 -1.17 -9.64
C PHE A 4 -30.20 -0.06 -9.08
N VAL A 5 -30.63 0.57 -7.97
CA VAL A 5 -29.81 1.59 -7.26
C VAL A 5 -28.60 0.95 -6.60
N LYS A 6 -28.76 -0.22 -5.97
CA LYS A 6 -27.65 -0.99 -5.34
C LYS A 6 -26.58 -1.36 -6.39
N HIS A 7 -26.98 -1.78 -7.59
CA HIS A 7 -26.04 -2.09 -8.68
C HIS A 7 -25.29 -0.86 -9.22
N ARG A 8 -25.91 0.32 -9.27
CA ARG A 8 -25.27 1.54 -9.76
C ARG A 8 -24.22 2.05 -8.78
N PHE A 9 -24.50 2.04 -7.47
CA PHE A 9 -23.55 2.50 -6.46
C PHE A 9 -22.31 1.60 -6.39
N LEU A 10 -22.47 0.28 -6.29
CA LEU A 10 -21.37 -0.69 -6.27
C LEU A 10 -20.49 -0.65 -7.54
N ASN A 11 -21.04 -0.15 -8.64
CA ASN A 11 -20.32 0.04 -9.90
C ASN A 11 -19.85 1.48 -10.12
N SER A 12 -19.91 2.33 -9.10
CA SER A 12 -19.45 3.72 -9.21
C SER A 12 -17.94 3.82 -8.99
N VAL A 13 -17.34 4.79 -9.65
CA VAL A 13 -15.93 5.16 -9.43
C VAL A 13 -15.72 5.61 -7.98
N LEU A 14 -16.67 6.37 -7.45
CA LEU A 14 -16.63 6.87 -6.07
C LEU A 14 -16.61 5.73 -5.04
N PHE A 15 -17.46 4.70 -5.22
CA PHE A 15 -17.44 3.54 -4.34
C PHE A 15 -16.08 2.84 -4.39
N THR A 16 -15.53 2.63 -5.59
CA THR A 16 -14.26 1.93 -5.78
C THR A 16 -13.07 2.74 -5.25
N ALA A 17 -13.03 4.04 -5.51
CA ALA A 17 -11.87 4.87 -5.24
C ALA A 17 -11.90 5.54 -3.84
N LEU A 18 -13.04 5.60 -3.17
CA LEU A 18 -13.17 6.27 -1.88
C LEU A 18 -13.74 5.36 -0.78
N PHE A 19 -14.93 4.78 -0.97
CA PHE A 19 -15.60 4.06 0.11
C PHE A 19 -14.94 2.75 0.48
N VAL A 20 -14.40 2.02 -0.51
CA VAL A 20 -13.69 0.77 -0.22
C VAL A 20 -12.35 1.04 0.48
N PRO A 21 -11.51 2.03 0.04
CA PRO A 21 -10.33 2.44 0.80
C PRO A 21 -10.64 2.83 2.23
N LEU A 22 -11.59 3.75 2.41
CA LEU A 22 -11.97 4.22 3.74
C LEU A 22 -12.42 3.07 4.64
N GLY A 23 -13.25 2.18 4.11
CA GLY A 23 -13.68 0.97 4.84
C GLY A 23 -12.51 0.04 5.18
N PHE A 24 -11.53 -0.07 4.28
CA PHE A 24 -10.30 -0.83 4.49
C PHE A 24 -9.51 -0.27 5.67
N PHE A 25 -9.26 1.05 5.72
CA PHE A 25 -8.53 1.68 6.81
C PHE A 25 -9.27 1.57 8.15
N LEU A 26 -10.56 1.87 8.18
CA LEU A 26 -11.35 1.75 9.41
C LEU A 26 -11.37 0.32 9.97
N LEU A 27 -11.46 -0.67 9.09
CA LEU A 27 -11.45 -2.08 9.50
C LEU A 27 -10.05 -2.51 9.96
N ARG A 28 -8.98 -2.05 9.29
CA ARG A 28 -7.61 -2.24 9.73
C ARG A 28 -7.41 -1.73 11.16
N ASP A 29 -7.76 -0.48 11.40
CA ASP A 29 -7.57 0.16 12.71
C ASP A 29 -8.39 -0.55 13.80
N THR A 30 -9.60 -1.00 13.46
CA THR A 30 -10.43 -1.78 14.38
C THR A 30 -9.78 -3.13 14.72
N ILE A 31 -9.27 -3.86 13.73
CA ILE A 31 -8.58 -5.13 13.95
C ILE A 31 -7.30 -4.90 14.73
N ALA A 32 -6.50 -3.89 14.36
CA ALA A 32 -5.25 -3.55 15.05
C ALA A 32 -5.49 -3.17 16.51
N ALA A 33 -6.56 -2.44 16.82
CA ALA A 33 -6.93 -2.12 18.20
C ALA A 33 -7.28 -3.38 19.01
N ILE A 34 -8.07 -4.29 18.45
CA ILE A 34 -8.44 -5.53 19.12
C ILE A 34 -7.25 -6.45 19.34
N THR A 35 -6.47 -6.70 18.29
CA THR A 35 -5.29 -7.57 18.37
C THR A 35 -4.16 -6.94 19.20
N GLY A 36 -4.05 -5.61 19.22
CA GLY A 36 -3.11 -4.87 20.06
C GLY A 36 -3.36 -5.11 21.55
N ILE A 37 -4.62 -5.00 22.00
CA ILE A 37 -4.99 -5.29 23.38
C ILE A 37 -4.64 -6.75 23.73
N MET A 38 -4.93 -7.69 22.83
CA MET A 38 -4.62 -9.10 23.03
C MET A 38 -3.10 -9.34 23.13
N PHE A 39 -2.32 -8.80 22.22
CA PHE A 39 -0.86 -9.01 22.20
C PHE A 39 -0.16 -8.29 23.36
N GLU A 40 -0.66 -7.11 23.76
CA GLU A 40 -0.16 -6.43 24.95
C GLU A 40 -0.40 -7.26 26.22
N SER A 41 -1.57 -7.92 26.34
CA SER A 41 -1.88 -8.78 27.49
C SER A 41 -1.04 -10.05 27.56
N ILE A 42 -0.55 -10.56 26.41
CA ILE A 42 0.26 -11.78 26.33
C ILE A 42 1.75 -11.48 26.57
N GLY A 43 2.28 -10.45 25.95
CA GLY A 43 3.74 -10.22 25.93
C GLY A 43 4.17 -8.78 26.21
N GLY A 44 3.25 -7.86 26.48
CA GLY A 44 3.54 -6.44 26.66
C GLY A 44 3.81 -5.70 25.34
N LYS A 45 3.93 -4.39 25.42
CA LYS A 45 4.15 -3.51 24.26
C LYS A 45 5.49 -3.72 23.55
N GLU A 46 6.48 -4.24 24.23
CA GLU A 46 7.80 -4.55 23.67
C GLU A 46 7.84 -5.91 22.95
N SER A 47 6.75 -6.67 23.01
CA SER A 47 6.70 -7.96 22.34
C SER A 47 6.68 -7.81 20.81
N PHE A 48 7.32 -8.76 20.12
CA PHE A 48 7.35 -8.80 18.67
C PHE A 48 5.94 -8.76 18.04
N LEU A 49 4.98 -9.52 18.61
CA LEU A 49 3.61 -9.55 18.09
C LEU A 49 2.90 -8.20 18.24
N TYR A 50 3.16 -7.46 19.32
CA TYR A 50 2.61 -6.12 19.48
C TYR A 50 3.20 -5.15 18.45
N GLN A 51 4.52 -5.20 18.22
CA GLN A 51 5.19 -4.33 17.25
C GLN A 51 4.66 -4.51 15.83
N ILE A 52 4.41 -5.74 15.39
CA ILE A 52 3.89 -6.03 14.03
C ILE A 52 2.36 -6.11 13.95
N ASN A 53 1.66 -5.68 14.97
CA ASN A 53 0.21 -5.80 15.11
C ASN A 53 -0.57 -5.18 13.94
N GLU A 54 -0.19 -3.97 13.50
CA GLU A 54 -0.84 -3.31 12.36
C GLU A 54 -0.62 -4.06 11.05
N ASP A 55 0.54 -4.66 10.87
CA ASP A 55 0.86 -5.41 9.65
C ASP A 55 0.06 -6.70 9.59
N ILE A 56 -0.12 -7.36 10.74
CA ILE A 56 -1.04 -8.51 10.85
C ILE A 56 -2.46 -8.08 10.46
N ALA A 57 -2.95 -6.95 10.97
CA ALA A 57 -4.27 -6.43 10.63
C ALA A 57 -4.37 -6.13 9.12
N ARG A 58 -3.36 -5.51 8.51
CA ARG A 58 -3.28 -5.25 7.05
C ARG A 58 -3.36 -6.54 6.24
N LEU A 59 -2.62 -7.58 6.62
CA LEU A 59 -2.64 -8.86 5.92
C LEU A 59 -3.97 -9.60 6.07
N ILE A 60 -4.60 -9.55 7.25
CA ILE A 60 -5.94 -10.11 7.48
C ILE A 60 -6.95 -9.46 6.53
N ILE A 61 -6.95 -8.13 6.43
CA ILE A 61 -7.90 -7.42 5.57
C ILE A 61 -7.62 -7.68 4.10
N ALA A 62 -6.35 -7.74 3.68
CA ALA A 62 -6.00 -8.11 2.31
C ALA A 62 -6.55 -9.51 1.97
N GLY A 63 -6.39 -10.46 2.89
CA GLY A 63 -6.97 -11.80 2.76
C GLY A 63 -8.50 -11.78 2.67
N LEU A 64 -9.17 -11.02 3.53
CA LEU A 64 -10.62 -10.84 3.49
C LEU A 64 -11.08 -10.21 2.17
N LEU A 65 -10.36 -9.21 1.65
CA LEU A 65 -10.67 -8.58 0.37
C LEU A 65 -10.57 -9.60 -0.78
N ILE A 66 -9.51 -10.42 -0.80
CA ILE A 66 -9.33 -11.47 -1.81
C ILE A 66 -10.47 -12.49 -1.76
N LEU A 67 -10.92 -12.87 -0.56
CA LEU A 67 -11.97 -13.88 -0.38
C LEU A 67 -13.38 -13.35 -0.65
N ILE A 68 -13.66 -12.13 -0.21
CA ILE A 68 -15.03 -11.58 -0.20
C ILE A 68 -15.39 -10.87 -1.50
N MET A 69 -14.47 -10.10 -2.08
CA MET A 69 -14.78 -9.31 -3.27
C MET A 69 -15.19 -10.12 -4.50
N PRO A 70 -14.62 -11.30 -4.81
CA PRO A 70 -15.11 -12.15 -5.89
C PRO A 70 -16.58 -12.57 -5.73
N LEU A 71 -17.06 -12.74 -4.49
CA LEU A 71 -18.46 -13.08 -4.20
C LEU A 71 -19.40 -11.94 -4.60
N PHE A 72 -19.05 -10.70 -4.27
CA PHE A 72 -19.83 -9.52 -4.63
C PHE A 72 -19.82 -9.24 -6.14
N PHE A 73 -18.71 -9.51 -6.81
CA PHE A 73 -18.53 -9.28 -8.24
C PHE A 73 -18.75 -10.54 -9.10
N ARG A 74 -19.33 -11.59 -8.54
CA ARG A 74 -19.65 -12.87 -9.25
C ARG A 74 -18.43 -13.46 -9.96
N GLY A 75 -17.31 -13.56 -9.26
CA GLY A 75 -16.06 -14.11 -9.77
C GLY A 75 -15.31 -13.23 -10.79
N LYS A 76 -15.77 -12.00 -11.06
CA LYS A 76 -15.16 -11.09 -12.04
C LYS A 76 -14.04 -10.19 -11.48
N CYS A 77 -13.62 -10.40 -10.26
CA CYS A 77 -12.52 -9.70 -9.65
C CYS A 77 -11.24 -10.53 -9.81
N ASN A 78 -10.27 -10.02 -10.57
CA ASN A 78 -8.97 -10.66 -10.73
C ASN A 78 -7.91 -9.81 -10.04
N PHE A 79 -7.31 -10.34 -8.98
CA PHE A 79 -6.26 -9.67 -8.22
C PHE A 79 -4.86 -9.78 -8.87
N GLY A 80 -4.71 -10.55 -9.94
CA GLY A 80 -3.44 -10.68 -10.65
C GLY A 80 -2.43 -11.64 -10.02
N PHE A 81 -2.81 -12.42 -9.01
CA PHE A 81 -1.93 -13.44 -8.41
C PHE A 81 -1.68 -14.63 -9.34
N LYS A 82 -2.66 -14.96 -10.16
CA LYS A 82 -2.59 -16.08 -11.12
C LYS A 82 -2.71 -15.55 -12.54
N GLY A 83 -1.92 -16.12 -13.44
CA GLY A 83 -1.91 -15.70 -14.84
C GLY A 83 -1.06 -14.44 -15.08
N GLY A 84 -1.25 -13.82 -16.25
CA GLY A 84 -0.43 -12.70 -16.67
C GLY A 84 1.01 -13.07 -17.03
N LYS A 85 1.83 -12.04 -17.19
CA LYS A 85 3.24 -12.15 -17.58
C LYS A 85 4.13 -11.78 -16.40
N LEU A 86 4.41 -12.73 -15.50
CA LEU A 86 5.22 -12.51 -14.29
C LEU A 86 6.55 -11.85 -14.62
N ALA A 87 7.35 -12.43 -15.50
CA ALA A 87 8.66 -11.88 -15.87
C ALA A 87 8.56 -10.45 -16.43
N LEU A 88 7.54 -10.17 -17.26
CA LEU A 88 7.30 -8.83 -17.77
C LEU A 88 6.93 -7.86 -16.63
N GLY A 89 6.10 -8.29 -15.67
CA GLY A 89 5.74 -7.49 -14.51
C GLY A 89 6.96 -7.12 -13.67
N ILE A 90 7.81 -8.08 -13.37
CA ILE A 90 9.07 -7.85 -12.64
C ILE A 90 9.98 -6.90 -13.44
N CYS A 91 10.22 -7.18 -14.75
CA CYS A 91 11.09 -6.32 -15.56
C CYS A 91 10.60 -4.86 -15.67
N LEU A 92 9.29 -4.66 -15.78
CA LEU A 92 8.73 -3.31 -15.87
C LEU A 92 8.77 -2.56 -14.52
N ALA A 93 8.76 -3.29 -13.40
CA ALA A 93 8.87 -2.71 -12.07
C ALA A 93 10.34 -2.46 -11.64
N LEU A 94 11.35 -3.05 -12.31
CA LEU A 94 12.77 -2.87 -11.95
C LEU A 94 13.22 -1.41 -11.78
N PRO A 95 12.75 -0.43 -12.56
CA PRO A 95 13.13 0.97 -12.33
C PRO A 95 12.81 1.48 -10.92
N GLU A 96 11.80 0.90 -10.25
CA GLU A 96 11.43 1.27 -8.88
C GLU A 96 12.50 0.87 -7.85
N LEU A 97 13.44 -0.03 -8.20
CA LEU A 97 14.60 -0.35 -7.35
C LEU A 97 15.45 0.88 -7.01
N ILE A 98 15.32 1.99 -7.76
CA ILE A 98 15.99 3.24 -7.41
C ILE A 98 15.61 3.69 -6.00
N VAL A 99 14.37 3.43 -5.55
CA VAL A 99 13.85 3.86 -4.25
C VAL A 99 14.51 3.09 -3.10
N PRO A 100 14.43 1.74 -3.02
CA PRO A 100 15.11 1.01 -1.95
C PRO A 100 16.63 1.18 -1.97
N VAL A 101 17.25 1.31 -3.16
CA VAL A 101 18.68 1.60 -3.25
C VAL A 101 18.98 2.99 -2.67
N TRP A 102 18.15 3.99 -2.97
CA TRP A 102 18.28 5.33 -2.42
C TRP A 102 18.12 5.32 -0.89
N ASN A 103 17.14 4.63 -0.35
CA ASN A 103 16.95 4.46 1.10
C ASN A 103 18.21 3.88 1.76
N LEU A 104 18.79 2.82 1.19
CA LEU A 104 20.01 2.22 1.72
C LEU A 104 21.23 3.15 1.62
N LEU A 105 21.32 3.95 0.56
CA LEU A 105 22.37 4.97 0.42
C LEU A 105 22.22 6.08 1.47
N GLN A 106 20.99 6.53 1.76
CA GLN A 106 20.73 7.52 2.80
C GLN A 106 21.14 7.02 4.19
N ILE A 107 20.86 5.76 4.51
CA ILE A 107 21.34 5.13 5.76
C ILE A 107 22.86 5.31 5.89
N LYS A 108 23.60 5.04 4.81
CA LYS A 108 25.05 5.17 4.78
C LYS A 108 25.53 6.62 4.87
N VAL A 109 24.87 7.52 4.12
CA VAL A 109 25.25 8.94 4.06
C VAL A 109 25.06 9.65 5.38
N TYR A 110 23.95 9.35 6.07
CA TYR A 110 23.62 9.96 7.37
C TYR A 110 24.12 9.15 8.55
N GLU A 111 24.85 8.05 8.30
CA GLU A 111 25.33 7.14 9.33
C GLU A 111 24.20 6.68 10.28
N ALA A 112 22.98 6.57 9.76
CA ALA A 112 21.83 6.18 10.54
C ALA A 112 22.02 4.78 11.10
N PRO A 113 21.76 4.56 12.40
CA PRO A 113 21.91 3.24 12.98
C PRO A 113 20.94 2.26 12.34
N LEU A 114 21.47 1.10 11.95
CA LEU A 114 20.66 0.02 11.45
C LEU A 114 19.94 -0.68 12.60
N VAL A 115 18.76 -1.17 12.31
CA VAL A 115 18.01 -2.06 13.20
C VAL A 115 18.84 -3.31 13.47
N THR A 116 19.07 -3.61 14.75
CA THR A 116 19.87 -4.74 15.20
C THR A 116 19.04 -5.74 16.01
N GLY A 117 19.43 -7.01 15.92
CA GLY A 117 18.71 -8.10 16.57
C GLY A 117 17.62 -8.73 15.69
N ALA A 118 17.49 -10.05 15.80
CA ALA A 118 16.63 -10.84 14.92
C ALA A 118 15.16 -10.42 14.97
N ALA A 119 14.63 -10.09 16.16
CA ALA A 119 13.23 -9.66 16.30
C ALA A 119 12.96 -8.30 15.64
N ALA A 120 13.88 -7.33 15.81
CA ALA A 120 13.73 -6.00 15.23
C ALA A 120 13.89 -6.03 13.70
N VAL A 121 14.82 -6.83 13.17
CA VAL A 121 14.94 -7.05 11.72
C VAL A 121 13.68 -7.73 11.16
N ALA A 122 13.15 -8.73 11.86
CA ALA A 122 11.90 -9.37 11.46
C ALA A 122 10.71 -8.40 11.49
N ALA A 123 10.65 -7.49 12.47
CA ALA A 123 9.64 -6.45 12.52
C ALA A 123 9.76 -5.49 11.32
N ALA A 124 10.98 -5.02 10.99
CA ALA A 124 11.22 -4.17 9.82
C ALA A 124 10.78 -4.85 8.51
N ILE A 125 11.04 -6.14 8.36
CA ILE A 125 10.56 -6.93 7.22
C ILE A 125 9.03 -6.98 7.20
N MET A 126 8.38 -7.20 8.34
CA MET A 126 6.91 -7.22 8.43
C MET A 126 6.30 -5.85 8.14
N HIS A 127 6.93 -4.75 8.59
CA HIS A 127 6.52 -3.38 8.26
C HIS A 127 6.61 -3.06 6.76
N GLY A 128 7.42 -3.80 6.00
CA GLY A 128 7.40 -3.72 4.53
C GLY A 128 6.39 -4.66 3.89
N ILE A 129 6.24 -5.90 4.40
CA ILE A 129 5.30 -6.89 3.85
C ILE A 129 3.85 -6.46 4.07
N GLY A 130 3.51 -5.97 5.27
CA GLY A 130 2.15 -5.58 5.64
C GLY A 130 1.55 -4.57 4.65
N PRO A 131 2.09 -3.35 4.52
CA PRO A 131 1.63 -2.37 3.55
C PRO A 131 1.82 -2.84 2.10
N GLY A 132 3.01 -3.31 1.71
CA GLY A 132 3.29 -3.74 0.34
C GLY A 132 2.29 -4.76 -0.20
N VAL A 133 1.90 -5.76 0.60
CA VAL A 133 0.87 -6.73 0.19
C VAL A 133 -0.52 -6.11 0.21
N SER A 134 -0.91 -5.48 1.31
CA SER A 134 -2.28 -5.03 1.50
C SER A 134 -2.66 -3.92 0.54
N GLU A 135 -1.78 -2.96 0.33
CA GLU A 135 -2.02 -1.82 -0.53
C GLU A 135 -2.02 -2.21 -2.02
N GLU A 136 -1.15 -3.14 -2.42
CA GLU A 136 -1.18 -3.65 -3.79
C GLU A 136 -2.43 -4.49 -4.07
N VAL A 137 -2.81 -5.37 -3.17
CA VAL A 137 -4.07 -6.13 -3.28
C VAL A 137 -5.25 -5.18 -3.43
N PHE A 138 -5.25 -4.12 -2.65
CA PHE A 138 -6.31 -3.12 -2.66
C PHE A 138 -6.27 -2.24 -3.91
N CYS A 139 -5.13 -1.61 -4.21
CA CYS A 139 -5.03 -0.62 -5.28
C CYS A 139 -5.01 -1.27 -6.66
N ARG A 140 -4.18 -2.28 -6.88
CA ARG A 140 -4.02 -2.92 -8.21
C ARG A 140 -4.98 -4.09 -8.37
N GLY A 141 -5.01 -4.98 -7.38
CA GLY A 141 -5.87 -6.15 -7.43
C GLY A 141 -7.35 -5.79 -7.50
N PHE A 142 -7.84 -4.94 -6.62
CA PHE A 142 -9.24 -4.55 -6.56
C PHE A 142 -9.55 -3.27 -7.35
N THR A 143 -8.94 -2.12 -6.99
CA THR A 143 -9.33 -0.80 -7.50
C THR A 143 -9.12 -0.70 -9.02
N VAL A 144 -7.91 -0.97 -9.52
CA VAL A 144 -7.62 -0.92 -10.95
C VAL A 144 -8.48 -1.92 -11.73
N SER A 145 -8.61 -3.16 -11.22
CA SER A 145 -9.44 -4.19 -11.88
C SER A 145 -10.90 -3.79 -11.97
N ASN A 146 -11.45 -3.17 -10.92
CA ASN A 146 -12.84 -2.70 -10.91
C ASN A 146 -13.05 -1.47 -11.80
N LEU A 147 -12.12 -0.50 -11.79
CA LEU A 147 -12.17 0.67 -12.67
C LEU A 147 -12.09 0.26 -14.14
N MET A 148 -11.23 -0.70 -14.48
CA MET A 148 -11.16 -1.25 -15.87
C MET A 148 -12.48 -1.87 -16.31
N ARG A 149 -13.23 -2.45 -15.38
CA ARG A 149 -14.58 -2.99 -15.64
C ARG A 149 -15.62 -1.87 -15.79
N ILE A 150 -15.58 -0.86 -14.92
CA ILE A 150 -16.50 0.29 -14.96
C ILE A 150 -16.32 1.07 -16.26
N TRP A 151 -15.07 1.27 -16.69
CA TRP A 151 -14.72 2.04 -17.89
C TRP A 151 -14.48 1.19 -19.13
N LYS A 152 -14.99 -0.07 -19.18
CA LYS A 152 -14.75 -1.01 -20.30
C LYS A 152 -15.00 -0.41 -21.69
N ASP A 153 -16.04 0.43 -21.81
CA ASP A 153 -16.49 1.03 -23.08
C ASP A 153 -16.07 2.53 -23.19
N LYS A 154 -15.20 3.03 -22.30
CA LYS A 154 -14.75 4.43 -22.33
C LYS A 154 -13.44 4.57 -23.11
N PRO A 155 -13.26 5.66 -23.88
CA PRO A 155 -11.98 5.96 -24.51
C PRO A 155 -10.91 6.17 -23.43
N ASN A 156 -9.66 5.85 -23.75
CA ASN A 156 -8.50 6.02 -22.86
C ASN A 156 -8.69 5.36 -21.48
N ARG A 157 -9.44 4.24 -21.40
CA ARG A 157 -9.75 3.56 -20.14
C ARG A 157 -8.50 3.22 -19.32
N ILE A 158 -7.39 2.84 -19.98
CA ILE A 158 -6.12 2.52 -19.31
C ILE A 158 -5.60 3.75 -18.58
N LEU A 159 -5.46 4.88 -19.29
CA LEU A 159 -4.99 6.15 -18.70
C LEU A 159 -5.91 6.61 -17.57
N ARG A 160 -7.22 6.52 -17.74
CA ARG A 160 -8.20 6.85 -16.68
C ARG A 160 -8.01 6.00 -15.44
N CYS A 161 -7.78 4.70 -15.60
CA CYS A 161 -7.55 3.78 -14.48
C CYS A 161 -6.25 4.10 -13.76
N MET A 162 -5.16 4.34 -14.50
CA MET A 162 -3.86 4.71 -13.93
C MET A 162 -3.97 6.02 -13.12
N LEU A 163 -4.52 7.07 -13.73
CA LEU A 163 -4.69 8.38 -13.07
C LEU A 163 -5.57 8.26 -11.82
N ALA A 164 -6.76 7.66 -11.95
CA ALA A 164 -7.68 7.57 -10.82
C ALA A 164 -7.14 6.70 -9.67
N SER A 165 -6.51 5.56 -9.97
CA SER A 165 -5.94 4.71 -8.92
C SER A 165 -4.71 5.32 -8.28
N GLY A 166 -3.83 5.97 -9.05
CA GLY A 166 -2.65 6.64 -8.53
C GLY A 166 -3.01 7.87 -7.67
N ILE A 167 -3.93 8.72 -8.14
CA ILE A 167 -4.41 9.86 -7.36
C ILE A 167 -5.10 9.38 -6.07
N ALA A 168 -5.96 8.37 -6.16
CA ALA A 168 -6.61 7.81 -4.97
C ALA A 168 -5.58 7.25 -3.98
N PHE A 169 -4.58 6.53 -4.46
CA PHE A 169 -3.48 6.01 -3.64
C PHE A 169 -2.72 7.14 -2.94
N GLY A 170 -2.31 8.18 -3.69
CA GLY A 170 -1.64 9.34 -3.10
C GLY A 170 -2.51 10.03 -2.04
N LEU A 171 -3.78 10.29 -2.34
CA LEU A 171 -4.69 10.96 -1.40
C LEU A 171 -4.89 10.19 -0.08
N LEU A 172 -4.78 8.86 -0.07
CA LEU A 172 -4.84 8.08 1.16
C LEU A 172 -3.67 8.41 2.11
N HIS A 173 -2.51 8.77 1.57
CA HIS A 173 -1.35 9.18 2.36
C HIS A 173 -1.52 10.55 3.03
N ALA A 174 -2.52 11.35 2.62
CA ALA A 174 -2.87 12.57 3.35
C ALA A 174 -3.32 12.29 4.80
N LEU A 175 -3.78 11.07 5.10
CA LEU A 175 -4.12 10.66 6.47
C LEU A 175 -2.90 10.62 7.39
N ASN A 176 -1.69 10.50 6.84
CA ASN A 176 -0.45 10.55 7.60
C ASN A 176 -0.23 11.92 8.27
N ALA A 177 -0.80 13.01 7.71
CA ALA A 177 -0.79 14.31 8.37
C ALA A 177 -1.48 14.28 9.74
N ILE A 178 -2.48 13.42 9.93
CA ILE A 178 -3.18 13.26 11.22
C ILE A 178 -2.28 12.52 12.21
N ALA A 179 -1.54 11.51 11.75
CA ALA A 179 -0.67 10.70 12.59
C ALA A 179 0.62 11.45 12.98
N THR A 180 1.22 12.19 12.03
CA THR A 180 2.51 12.86 12.24
C THR A 180 2.40 14.31 12.69
N GLY A 181 1.27 14.97 12.42
CA GLY A 181 1.09 16.42 12.61
C GLY A 181 1.81 17.28 11.55
N ASP A 182 2.53 16.67 10.60
CA ASP A 182 3.28 17.37 9.55
C ASP A 182 2.51 17.35 8.22
N ILE A 183 1.78 18.46 7.98
CA ILE A 183 0.98 18.63 6.76
C ILE A 183 1.88 18.71 5.51
N PHE A 184 3.06 19.36 5.63
CA PHE A 184 3.91 19.55 4.47
C PHE A 184 4.53 18.23 4.01
N ALA A 185 5.07 17.43 4.93
CA ALA A 185 5.56 16.10 4.62
C ALA A 185 4.45 15.21 4.01
N ALA A 186 3.25 15.25 4.57
CA ALA A 186 2.11 14.51 4.01
C ALA A 186 1.73 14.98 2.60
N LEU A 187 1.77 16.26 2.28
CA LEU A 187 1.50 16.77 0.93
C LEU A 187 2.57 16.31 -0.07
N VAL A 188 3.82 16.34 0.32
CA VAL A 188 4.92 15.80 -0.50
C VAL A 188 4.69 14.32 -0.75
N GLN A 189 4.36 13.56 0.31
CA GLN A 189 4.05 12.13 0.20
C GLN A 189 2.87 11.87 -0.75
N VAL A 190 1.80 12.63 -0.69
CA VAL A 190 0.67 12.52 -1.62
C VAL A 190 1.10 12.63 -3.07
N ILE A 191 1.99 13.58 -3.39
CA ILE A 191 2.44 13.83 -4.77
C ILE A 191 3.24 12.64 -5.29
N TYR A 192 4.26 12.20 -4.56
CA TYR A 192 5.13 11.14 -5.06
C TYR A 192 4.44 9.77 -5.04
N THR A 193 3.65 9.45 -4.01
CA THR A 193 2.91 8.19 -3.96
C THR A 193 1.82 8.13 -5.03
N ALA A 194 1.22 9.27 -5.42
CA ALA A 194 0.35 9.31 -6.58
C ALA A 194 1.11 8.97 -7.87
N ALA A 195 2.31 9.51 -8.06
CA ALA A 195 3.13 9.23 -9.25
C ALA A 195 3.57 7.76 -9.32
N ILE A 196 4.08 7.19 -8.21
CA ILE A 196 4.42 5.77 -8.09
C ILE A 196 3.16 4.93 -8.32
N GLY A 197 2.05 5.29 -7.71
CA GLY A 197 0.77 4.60 -7.89
C GLY A 197 0.27 4.55 -9.33
N MET A 198 0.55 5.58 -10.14
CA MET A 198 0.27 5.57 -11.58
C MET A 198 1.20 4.61 -12.33
N LEU A 199 2.50 4.60 -11.98
CA LEU A 199 3.48 3.69 -12.58
C LEU A 199 3.12 2.23 -12.30
N ASP A 200 2.87 1.87 -11.05
CA ASP A 200 2.43 0.54 -10.63
C ASP A 200 1.13 0.11 -11.33
N GLY A 201 0.19 1.05 -11.46
CA GLY A 201 -1.02 0.83 -12.24
C GLY A 201 -0.72 0.47 -13.69
N ALA A 202 0.27 1.13 -14.32
CA ALA A 202 0.71 0.83 -15.67
C ALA A 202 1.38 -0.54 -15.77
N VAL A 203 2.29 -0.86 -14.84
CA VAL A 203 2.99 -2.16 -14.75
C VAL A 203 1.97 -3.28 -14.60
N TYR A 204 1.03 -3.15 -13.66
CA TYR A 204 -0.03 -4.12 -13.43
C TYR A 204 -0.93 -4.31 -14.67
N LEU A 205 -1.39 -3.23 -15.29
CA LEU A 205 -2.24 -3.29 -16.47
C LEU A 205 -1.53 -3.90 -17.68
N ARG A 206 -0.21 -3.68 -17.81
CA ARG A 206 0.58 -4.21 -18.92
C ARG A 206 0.95 -5.68 -18.75
N SER A 207 1.29 -6.07 -17.53
CA SER A 207 1.69 -7.44 -17.18
C SER A 207 0.50 -8.36 -16.87
N ARG A 208 -0.61 -7.80 -16.34
CA ARG A 208 -1.72 -8.54 -15.74
C ARG A 208 -1.30 -9.43 -14.59
N ASN A 209 -0.23 -9.04 -13.90
CA ASN A 209 0.37 -9.77 -12.79
C ASN A 209 0.75 -8.79 -11.68
N ILE A 210 0.42 -9.11 -10.44
CA ILE A 210 0.62 -8.23 -9.28
C ILE A 210 2.01 -8.36 -8.66
N TRP A 211 2.70 -9.47 -8.89
CA TRP A 211 3.92 -9.80 -8.15
C TRP A 211 5.07 -8.81 -8.37
N GLY A 212 5.17 -8.19 -9.57
CA GLY A 212 6.21 -7.20 -9.84
C GLY A 212 6.07 -5.98 -8.93
N VAL A 213 4.89 -5.35 -8.93
CA VAL A 213 4.61 -4.16 -8.11
C VAL A 213 4.62 -4.49 -6.62
N LEU A 214 4.07 -5.64 -6.21
CA LEU A 214 4.09 -6.09 -4.83
C LEU A 214 5.52 -6.26 -4.30
N LEU A 215 6.40 -6.86 -5.10
CA LEU A 215 7.81 -7.05 -4.71
C LEU A 215 8.51 -5.70 -4.54
N MET A 216 8.36 -4.77 -5.50
CA MET A 216 9.03 -3.48 -5.44
C MET A 216 8.52 -2.62 -4.29
N HIS A 217 7.21 -2.55 -4.09
CA HIS A 217 6.62 -1.85 -2.95
C HIS A 217 7.13 -2.42 -1.61
N THR A 218 7.07 -3.74 -1.44
CA THR A 218 7.59 -4.40 -0.23
C THR A 218 9.08 -4.09 -0.01
N LEU A 219 9.92 -4.12 -1.04
CA LEU A 219 11.34 -3.80 -0.91
C LEU A 219 11.57 -2.32 -0.54
N THR A 220 10.76 -1.41 -1.09
CA THR A 220 10.80 0.01 -0.74
C THR A 220 10.54 0.21 0.74
N ASP A 221 9.47 -0.37 1.26
CA ASP A 221 9.09 -0.20 2.66
C ASP A 221 10.07 -0.92 3.60
N VAL A 222 10.48 -2.17 3.29
CA VAL A 222 11.52 -2.86 4.08
C VAL A 222 12.77 -2.01 4.18
N SER A 223 13.24 -1.43 3.07
CA SER A 223 14.45 -0.60 3.08
C SER A 223 14.31 0.64 3.95
N ALA A 224 13.12 1.24 4.00
CA ALA A 224 12.83 2.39 4.86
C ALA A 224 12.83 2.02 6.36
N PHE A 225 12.32 0.84 6.70
CA PHE A 225 12.25 0.37 8.10
C PHE A 225 13.54 -0.28 8.63
N LEU A 226 14.56 -0.47 7.78
CA LEU A 226 15.86 -1.00 8.23
C LEU A 226 16.71 0.02 8.98
N ALA A 227 16.40 1.32 8.91
CA ALA A 227 17.10 2.36 9.65
C ALA A 227 16.31 2.81 10.87
N VAL A 228 17.01 3.10 11.94
CA VAL A 228 16.44 3.80 13.10
C VAL A 228 16.65 5.29 12.87
N PHE A 229 15.60 6.01 12.51
CA PHE A 229 15.65 7.47 12.46
C PHE A 229 15.23 8.03 13.82
N ASP A 230 16.00 8.98 14.33
CA ASP A 230 15.67 9.63 15.59
C ASP A 230 14.36 10.41 15.46
N SER A 231 13.44 10.18 16.39
CA SER A 231 12.14 10.86 16.43
C SER A 231 12.25 12.38 16.69
N THR A 232 13.48 12.88 16.96
CA THR A 232 13.77 14.31 17.11
C THR A 232 14.12 14.99 15.79
N ALA A 233 14.17 14.25 14.67
CA ALA A 233 14.44 14.80 13.35
C ALA A 233 13.41 15.89 13.00
N SER A 234 13.88 17.04 12.50
CA SER A 234 13.00 18.14 12.09
C SER A 234 12.15 17.71 10.87
N GLY A 235 11.04 18.41 10.62
CA GLY A 235 10.21 18.14 9.44
C GLY A 235 11.00 18.20 8.13
N MET A 236 12.10 18.97 8.04
CA MET A 236 13.01 18.99 6.89
C MET A 236 13.84 17.70 6.80
N ASP A 237 14.29 17.16 7.91
CA ASP A 237 15.02 15.88 7.95
C ASP A 237 14.08 14.72 7.57
N ILE A 238 12.81 14.79 7.99
CA ILE A 238 11.76 13.88 7.56
C ILE A 238 11.51 14.01 6.04
N ILE A 239 11.54 15.22 5.47
CA ILE A 239 11.42 15.43 4.03
C ILE A 239 12.61 14.83 3.29
N PHE A 240 13.84 15.02 3.78
CA PHE A 240 15.00 14.37 3.22
C PHE A 240 14.97 12.85 3.41
N CYS A 241 14.44 12.35 4.53
CA CYS A 241 14.17 10.92 4.75
C CYS A 241 13.01 10.43 3.89
N VAL A 242 11.98 11.22 3.66
CA VAL A 242 10.81 10.87 2.82
C VAL A 242 11.14 11.02 1.34
N PHE A 243 11.97 11.98 0.91
CA PHE A 243 12.61 11.95 -0.41
C PHE A 243 13.71 10.89 -0.48
N GLY A 244 14.30 10.49 0.64
CA GLY A 244 15.15 9.34 0.79
C GLY A 244 14.38 8.02 0.85
N SER A 245 13.08 8.03 1.10
CA SER A 245 12.11 6.92 1.00
C SER A 245 11.29 7.02 -0.30
N LEU A 246 11.76 7.78 -1.27
CA LEU A 246 11.36 7.73 -2.65
C LEU A 246 12.14 6.60 -3.33
#